data_cabb6ab46ac1371022b9868b9ab46a4c
#
_entry.id   cabb6ab46ac1371022b9868b9ab46a4c
#
_cell.length_a   1.000
_cell.length_b   1.000
_cell.length_c   1.000
_cell.angle_alpha   90.00
_cell.angle_beta   90.00
_cell.angle_gamma   90.00
#
_symmetry.space_group_name_H-M   'P 1'
#
loop_
_entity.id
_entity.type
_entity.pdbx_description
1 polymer ?
#
loop_
_entity_poly.entity_id
_entity_poly.type
_entity_poly.pdbx_seq_one_letter_code
_entity_poly.pdbx_strand_id
1 'polypeptide(L)'
;MKEYTGDKIRNVAIVGHGGAGTTSVTEALLYRSGAISRMCKVEDGATTTDYEPEEIKRKVSVNATLAPVEWRDTKINFIDTPGFADFVAEVKGAFRAVDSALIVVCATSGVQVGTEQCWKLAEEAGLPRIIFVNKMDRENADFDSILDNLRGKFGKHVLPLQLPLGKEDNFQGIIDLYKMKAYRANGNGSDEIEIPDEYKEAAAAAHEKMVEAAVEADDDCMMRYLEGEEISDEEIMKCLIKGIRQAIIYPMLCGSAYKNIGLGRLMNAIIDFTYPAILNDYIVMDKETGEEE
;
A
#
# COMPACT_ATOMS: atom_id res chain seq x y z
N MET A 1 -17.72 17.07 -1.93
CA MET A 1 -16.74 16.48 -0.98
C MET A 1 -17.01 17.11 0.38
N LYS A 2 -17.01 16.31 1.46
CA LYS A 2 -17.16 16.84 2.83
C LYS A 2 -15.91 17.64 3.22
N GLU A 3 -16.02 18.48 4.23
CA GLU A 3 -14.85 19.05 4.90
C GLU A 3 -14.27 18.01 5.86
N TYR A 4 -12.95 17.87 5.86
CA TYR A 4 -12.21 16.93 6.70
C TYR A 4 -11.17 17.68 7.51
N THR A 5 -11.06 17.35 8.79
CA THR A 5 -9.96 17.80 9.66
C THR A 5 -8.68 17.01 9.33
N GLY A 6 -7.51 17.55 9.62
CA GLY A 6 -6.21 16.96 9.26
C GLY A 6 -6.03 15.52 9.77
N ASP A 7 -6.59 15.19 10.95
CA ASP A 7 -6.58 13.82 11.52
C ASP A 7 -7.30 12.79 10.64
N LYS A 8 -8.28 13.25 9.83
CA LYS A 8 -9.06 12.44 8.89
C LYS A 8 -8.58 12.57 7.43
N ILE A 9 -7.38 13.05 7.21
CA ILE A 9 -6.77 13.13 5.89
C ILE A 9 -5.55 12.20 5.84
N ARG A 10 -5.36 11.52 4.71
CA ARG A 10 -4.16 10.73 4.39
C ARG A 10 -3.65 11.15 3.02
N ASN A 11 -2.39 11.49 2.93
CA ASN A 11 -1.73 11.82 1.66
C ASN A 11 -0.78 10.69 1.29
N VAL A 12 -0.99 10.06 0.15
CA VAL A 12 -0.29 8.82 -0.24
C VAL A 12 0.14 8.90 -1.70
N ALA A 13 1.44 8.78 -1.96
CA ALA A 13 1.94 8.61 -3.32
C ALA A 13 1.87 7.14 -3.73
N ILE A 14 1.28 6.86 -4.89
CA ILE A 14 1.28 5.54 -5.51
C ILE A 14 2.43 5.50 -6.51
N VAL A 15 3.42 4.65 -6.22
CA VAL A 15 4.66 4.56 -6.98
C VAL A 15 4.98 3.11 -7.34
N GLY A 16 5.78 2.90 -8.36
CA GLY A 16 6.20 1.55 -8.76
C GLY A 16 6.99 1.57 -10.07
N HIS A 17 7.46 0.40 -10.50
CA HIS A 17 8.07 0.26 -11.82
C HIS A 17 7.04 0.39 -12.93
N GLY A 18 7.42 0.93 -14.09
CA GLY A 18 6.56 1.01 -15.27
C GLY A 18 5.95 -0.34 -15.63
N GLY A 19 4.61 -0.40 -15.68
CA GLY A 19 3.89 -1.66 -15.90
C GLY A 19 3.55 -2.46 -14.63
N ALA A 20 3.94 -2.06 -13.42
CA ALA A 20 3.45 -2.69 -12.18
C ALA A 20 1.94 -2.49 -11.98
N GLY A 21 1.37 -1.43 -12.57
CA GLY A 21 -0.05 -1.14 -12.57
C GLY A 21 -0.47 -0.10 -11.53
N THR A 22 0.35 0.92 -11.29
CA THR A 22 0.05 2.07 -10.41
C THR A 22 -1.27 2.72 -10.81
N THR A 23 -1.42 3.13 -12.05
CA THR A 23 -2.66 3.71 -12.61
C THR A 23 -3.85 2.76 -12.51
N SER A 24 -3.65 1.46 -12.76
CA SER A 24 -4.74 0.48 -12.60
C SER A 24 -5.17 0.33 -11.13
N VAL A 25 -4.23 0.42 -10.18
CA VAL A 25 -4.53 0.42 -8.74
C VAL A 25 -5.30 1.69 -8.38
N THR A 26 -4.85 2.85 -8.85
CA THR A 26 -5.53 4.14 -8.62
C THR A 26 -6.95 4.12 -9.15
N GLU A 27 -7.15 3.66 -10.37
CA GLU A 27 -8.48 3.54 -11.00
C GLU A 27 -9.40 2.58 -10.21
N ALA A 28 -8.85 1.46 -9.74
CA ALA A 28 -9.59 0.50 -8.93
C ALA A 28 -9.94 1.04 -7.53
N LEU A 29 -9.07 1.86 -6.91
CA LEU A 29 -9.34 2.55 -5.64
C LEU A 29 -10.46 3.59 -5.80
N LEU A 30 -10.42 4.39 -6.87
CA LEU A 30 -11.49 5.33 -7.23
C LEU A 30 -12.83 4.62 -7.45
N TYR A 31 -12.82 3.50 -8.18
CA TYR A 31 -14.03 2.71 -8.42
C TYR A 31 -14.54 2.07 -7.12
N ARG A 32 -13.64 1.48 -6.33
CA ARG A 32 -13.99 0.81 -5.08
C ARG A 32 -14.57 1.75 -4.03
N SER A 33 -14.09 2.98 -3.96
CA SER A 33 -14.62 4.02 -3.07
C SER A 33 -15.93 4.65 -3.56
N GLY A 34 -16.31 4.40 -4.83
CA GLY A 34 -17.47 5.03 -5.45
C GLY A 34 -17.20 6.44 -5.97
N ALA A 35 -15.93 6.89 -6.01
CA ALA A 35 -15.57 8.18 -6.60
C ALA A 35 -15.82 8.23 -8.11
N ILE A 36 -15.69 7.08 -8.77
CA ILE A 36 -16.09 6.87 -10.18
C ILE A 36 -17.08 5.70 -10.26
N SER A 37 -17.99 5.77 -11.24
CA SER A 37 -19.06 4.77 -11.45
C SER A 37 -18.63 3.59 -12.33
N ARG A 38 -17.53 3.74 -13.08
CA ARG A 38 -17.01 2.73 -14.00
C ARG A 38 -15.49 2.71 -13.93
N MET A 39 -14.93 1.53 -13.80
CA MET A 39 -13.48 1.30 -13.88
C MET A 39 -13.06 1.11 -15.34
N CYS A 40 -12.09 1.88 -15.79
CA CYS A 40 -11.50 1.83 -17.11
C CYS A 40 -10.14 1.13 -17.11
N LYS A 41 -9.69 0.66 -18.27
CA LYS A 41 -8.37 0.06 -18.42
C LYS A 41 -7.40 1.06 -19.04
N VAL A 42 -6.13 0.97 -18.67
CA VAL A 42 -5.07 1.79 -19.28
C VAL A 42 -4.99 1.56 -20.78
N GLU A 43 -5.19 0.31 -21.22
CA GLU A 43 -5.17 -0.08 -22.62
C GLU A 43 -6.27 0.61 -23.45
N ASP A 44 -7.38 0.98 -22.80
CA ASP A 44 -8.49 1.68 -23.47
C ASP A 44 -8.22 3.19 -23.57
N GLY A 45 -7.20 3.73 -22.86
CA GLY A 45 -6.87 5.15 -22.83
C GLY A 45 -7.97 6.01 -22.20
N ALA A 46 -8.66 5.48 -21.19
CA ALA A 46 -9.84 6.11 -20.60
C ALA A 46 -9.78 6.12 -19.05
N THR A 47 -8.60 5.90 -18.46
CA THR A 47 -8.41 5.98 -17.02
C THR A 47 -8.50 7.41 -16.51
N THR A 48 -8.92 7.56 -15.26
CA THR A 48 -9.19 8.86 -14.66
C THR A 48 -7.94 9.72 -14.51
N THR A 49 -6.78 9.10 -14.27
CA THR A 49 -5.52 9.80 -14.00
C THR A 49 -4.66 10.05 -15.23
N ASP A 50 -4.81 9.24 -16.31
CA ASP A 50 -4.12 9.44 -17.59
C ASP A 50 -5.04 10.20 -18.55
N TYR A 51 -5.15 11.51 -18.43
CA TYR A 51 -6.06 12.35 -19.23
C TYR A 51 -5.37 13.21 -20.28
N GLU A 52 -4.06 13.35 -20.23
CA GLU A 52 -3.30 14.10 -21.21
C GLU A 52 -3.26 13.36 -22.56
N PRO A 53 -3.37 14.05 -23.70
CA PRO A 53 -3.36 13.41 -25.01
C PRO A 53 -2.17 12.49 -25.26
N GLU A 54 -1.01 12.82 -24.71
CA GLU A 54 0.20 12.02 -24.87
C GLU A 54 0.14 10.74 -24.00
N GLU A 55 -0.41 10.81 -22.79
CA GLU A 55 -0.65 9.65 -21.92
C GLU A 55 -1.62 8.66 -22.56
N ILE A 56 -2.74 9.18 -23.07
CA ILE A 56 -3.75 8.39 -23.78
C ILE A 56 -3.14 7.69 -25.00
N LYS A 57 -2.35 8.42 -25.79
CA LYS A 57 -1.72 7.90 -27.00
C LYS A 57 -0.67 6.84 -26.69
N ARG A 58 0.17 7.08 -25.69
CA ARG A 58 1.26 6.17 -25.30
C ARG A 58 0.81 5.07 -24.35
N LYS A 59 -0.35 5.24 -23.70
CA LYS A 59 -0.87 4.36 -22.62
C LYS A 59 0.13 4.26 -21.45
N VAL A 60 0.71 5.40 -21.10
CA VAL A 60 1.72 5.56 -20.07
C VAL A 60 1.54 6.90 -19.40
N SER A 61 1.51 6.91 -18.08
CA SER A 61 1.48 8.14 -17.27
C SER A 61 2.76 8.95 -17.45
N VAL A 62 2.63 10.24 -17.61
CA VAL A 62 3.71 11.23 -17.80
C VAL A 62 3.77 12.19 -16.62
N ASN A 63 2.60 12.62 -16.11
CA ASN A 63 2.46 13.53 -14.99
C ASN A 63 1.97 12.83 -13.73
N ALA A 64 2.28 13.41 -12.57
CA ALA A 64 1.66 13.02 -11.32
C ALA A 64 0.24 13.58 -11.24
N THR A 65 -0.74 12.75 -10.87
CA THR A 65 -2.15 13.13 -10.86
C THR A 65 -2.79 12.85 -9.50
N LEU A 66 -3.54 13.83 -8.97
CA LEU A 66 -4.26 13.71 -7.72
C LEU A 66 -5.59 12.95 -7.92
N ALA A 67 -5.79 11.89 -7.15
CA ALA A 67 -6.97 11.03 -7.15
C ALA A 67 -7.57 10.92 -5.72
N PRO A 68 -8.41 11.88 -5.30
CA PRO A 68 -8.99 11.86 -3.96
C PRO A 68 -10.14 10.86 -3.84
N VAL A 69 -10.18 10.13 -2.73
CA VAL A 69 -11.28 9.23 -2.37
C VAL A 69 -11.78 9.50 -0.95
N GLU A 70 -13.03 9.15 -0.69
CA GLU A 70 -13.62 9.13 0.65
C GLU A 70 -13.85 7.68 1.08
N TRP A 71 -13.27 7.27 2.21
CA TRP A 71 -13.38 5.91 2.73
C TRP A 71 -13.40 5.90 4.26
N ARG A 72 -14.34 5.19 4.88
CA ARG A 72 -14.47 5.10 6.35
C ARG A 72 -14.37 6.47 7.06
N ASP A 73 -15.10 7.47 6.58
CA ASP A 73 -15.10 8.85 7.11
C ASP A 73 -13.69 9.50 7.12
N THR A 74 -12.84 9.09 6.20
CA THR A 74 -11.49 9.61 5.98
C THR A 74 -11.32 9.98 4.50
N LYS A 75 -10.67 11.10 4.23
CA LYS A 75 -10.27 11.50 2.89
C LYS A 75 -8.86 10.99 2.62
N ILE A 76 -8.69 10.19 1.56
CA ILE A 76 -7.37 9.76 1.12
C ILE A 76 -7.06 10.49 -0.19
N ASN A 77 -6.01 11.28 -0.19
CA ASN A 77 -5.47 11.94 -1.38
C ASN A 77 -4.38 11.03 -1.96
N PHE A 78 -4.73 10.25 -2.97
CA PHE A 78 -3.74 9.51 -3.73
C PHE A 78 -3.08 10.43 -4.76
N ILE A 79 -1.77 10.33 -4.91
CA ILE A 79 -1.03 10.91 -6.02
C ILE A 79 -0.50 9.75 -6.86
N ASP A 80 -1.14 9.49 -8.00
CA ASP A 80 -0.68 8.52 -8.99
C ASP A 80 0.54 9.09 -9.70
N THR A 81 1.63 8.34 -9.77
CA THR A 81 2.89 8.81 -10.34
C THR A 81 3.33 7.95 -11.53
N PRO A 82 4.02 8.54 -12.50
CA PRO A 82 4.62 7.79 -13.60
C PRO A 82 5.63 6.76 -13.10
N GLY A 83 5.60 5.54 -13.67
CA GLY A 83 6.51 4.45 -13.31
C GLY A 83 7.79 4.37 -14.15
N PHE A 84 7.97 5.21 -15.16
CA PHE A 84 9.16 5.24 -16.01
C PHE A 84 10.22 6.20 -15.47
N ALA A 85 11.49 5.79 -15.55
CA ALA A 85 12.62 6.54 -14.99
C ALA A 85 12.77 7.96 -15.57
N ASP A 86 12.33 8.19 -16.80
CA ASP A 86 12.36 9.51 -17.45
C ASP A 86 11.53 10.56 -16.69
N PHE A 87 10.52 10.12 -15.95
CA PHE A 87 9.61 10.97 -15.19
C PHE A 87 9.85 10.96 -13.68
N VAL A 88 11.03 10.57 -13.22
CA VAL A 88 11.37 10.49 -11.78
C VAL A 88 11.19 11.81 -11.03
N ALA A 89 11.23 12.94 -11.72
CA ALA A 89 10.97 14.25 -11.12
C ALA A 89 9.55 14.36 -10.55
N GLU A 90 8.56 13.74 -11.21
CA GLU A 90 7.18 13.66 -10.74
C GLU A 90 7.06 12.87 -9.43
N VAL A 91 7.79 11.75 -9.32
CA VAL A 91 7.86 10.96 -8.08
C VAL A 91 8.45 11.78 -6.93
N LYS A 92 9.55 12.51 -7.18
CA LYS A 92 10.18 13.38 -6.17
C LYS A 92 9.26 14.52 -5.75
N GLY A 93 8.53 15.13 -6.70
CA GLY A 93 7.52 16.14 -6.41
C GLY A 93 6.39 15.60 -5.55
N ALA A 94 5.86 14.43 -5.89
CA ALA A 94 4.81 13.75 -5.13
C ALA A 94 5.26 13.44 -3.69
N PHE A 95 6.48 12.95 -3.49
CA PHE A 95 7.00 12.61 -2.15
C PHE A 95 7.14 13.81 -1.22
N ARG A 96 7.22 15.03 -1.75
CA ARG A 96 7.20 16.25 -0.92
C ARG A 96 5.79 16.66 -0.45
N ALA A 97 4.77 16.09 -1.04
CA ALA A 97 3.36 16.45 -0.77
C ALA A 97 2.58 15.34 -0.04
N VAL A 98 3.24 14.26 0.36
CA VAL A 98 2.57 13.10 0.97
C VAL A 98 3.22 12.67 2.28
N ASP A 99 2.45 11.92 3.08
CA ASP A 99 2.84 11.42 4.39
C ASP A 99 3.25 9.93 4.35
N SER A 100 3.05 9.25 3.22
CA SER A 100 3.42 7.85 3.02
C SER A 100 3.49 7.47 1.54
N ALA A 101 4.17 6.36 1.24
CA ALA A 101 4.30 5.79 -0.09
C ALA A 101 3.65 4.40 -0.17
N LEU A 102 2.82 4.20 -1.21
CA LEU A 102 2.30 2.90 -1.62
C LEU A 102 3.14 2.40 -2.80
N ILE A 103 3.96 1.39 -2.54
CA ILE A 103 4.84 0.79 -3.55
C ILE A 103 4.13 -0.39 -4.21
N VAL A 104 3.75 -0.24 -5.47
CA VAL A 104 3.09 -1.28 -6.25
C VAL A 104 4.12 -2.17 -6.90
N VAL A 105 4.00 -3.47 -6.65
CA VAL A 105 4.88 -4.52 -7.19
C VAL A 105 4.03 -5.50 -8.00
N CYS A 106 4.54 -5.92 -9.17
CA CYS A 106 3.86 -6.92 -9.99
C CYS A 106 4.13 -8.33 -9.45
N ALA A 107 3.08 -9.13 -9.23
CA ALA A 107 3.17 -10.50 -8.71
C ALA A 107 3.95 -11.48 -9.62
N THR A 108 4.11 -11.16 -10.89
CA THR A 108 4.85 -12.01 -11.84
C THR A 108 6.29 -11.56 -12.08
N SER A 109 6.60 -10.28 -11.81
CA SER A 109 7.92 -9.70 -12.14
C SER A 109 8.74 -9.35 -10.91
N GLY A 110 8.11 -9.25 -9.73
CA GLY A 110 8.78 -8.91 -8.48
C GLY A 110 9.39 -7.51 -8.46
N VAL A 111 10.48 -7.38 -7.73
CA VAL A 111 11.25 -6.14 -7.62
C VAL A 111 12.00 -5.86 -8.92
N GLN A 112 11.77 -4.69 -9.47
CA GLN A 112 12.39 -4.20 -10.70
C GLN A 112 13.15 -2.90 -10.42
N VAL A 113 13.95 -2.42 -11.36
CA VAL A 113 14.80 -1.22 -11.19
C VAL A 113 13.98 0.00 -10.73
N GLY A 114 12.80 0.24 -11.29
CA GLY A 114 11.92 1.34 -10.85
C GLY A 114 11.40 1.14 -9.43
N THR A 115 11.18 -0.11 -8.99
CA THR A 115 10.79 -0.42 -7.61
C THR A 115 11.91 -0.04 -6.64
N GLU A 116 13.16 -0.44 -6.94
CA GLU A 116 14.34 -0.09 -6.13
C GLU A 116 14.56 1.43 -6.08
N GLN A 117 14.36 2.12 -7.20
CA GLN A 117 14.47 3.57 -7.27
C GLN A 117 13.41 4.28 -6.42
N CYS A 118 12.13 3.87 -6.53
CA CYS A 118 11.05 4.42 -5.70
C CYS A 118 11.28 4.15 -4.21
N TRP A 119 11.76 2.94 -3.89
CA TRP A 119 12.11 2.59 -2.51
C TRP A 119 13.16 3.52 -1.92
N LYS A 120 14.27 3.70 -2.64
CA LYS A 120 15.36 4.59 -2.22
C LYS A 120 14.90 6.03 -2.04
N LEU A 121 14.12 6.56 -2.98
CA LEU A 121 13.58 7.92 -2.90
C LEU A 121 12.62 8.11 -1.71
N ALA A 122 11.78 7.09 -1.40
CA ALA A 122 10.90 7.11 -0.24
C ALA A 122 11.70 7.05 1.07
N GLU A 123 12.80 6.29 1.09
CA GLU A 123 13.73 6.23 2.22
C GLU A 123 14.45 7.55 2.46
N GLU A 124 14.98 8.19 1.41
CA GLU A 124 15.59 9.51 1.46
C GLU A 124 14.61 10.59 1.94
N ALA A 125 13.32 10.43 1.62
CA ALA A 125 12.24 11.31 2.07
C ALA A 125 11.70 10.97 3.47
N GLY A 126 12.20 9.90 4.13
CA GLY A 126 11.73 9.46 5.44
C GLY A 126 10.29 8.95 5.48
N LEU A 127 9.72 8.56 4.32
CA LEU A 127 8.33 8.16 4.22
C LEU A 127 8.11 6.70 4.67
N PRO A 128 7.09 6.43 5.50
CA PRO A 128 6.55 5.09 5.70
C PRO A 128 6.14 4.47 4.36
N ARG A 129 6.39 3.17 4.20
CA ARG A 129 6.17 2.45 2.94
C ARG A 129 5.22 1.29 3.16
N ILE A 130 4.18 1.21 2.33
CA ILE A 130 3.28 0.06 2.22
C ILE A 130 3.54 -0.59 0.87
N ILE A 131 3.68 -1.90 0.85
CA ILE A 131 3.88 -2.67 -0.38
C ILE A 131 2.54 -3.28 -0.79
N PHE A 132 2.16 -3.11 -2.05
CA PHE A 132 0.99 -3.77 -2.62
C PHE A 132 1.40 -4.64 -3.80
N VAL A 133 1.30 -5.95 -3.62
CA VAL A 133 1.55 -6.94 -4.68
C VAL A 133 0.30 -7.05 -5.54
N ASN A 134 0.36 -6.42 -6.69
CA ASN A 134 -0.72 -6.34 -7.67
C ASN A 134 -0.62 -7.46 -8.71
N LYS A 135 -1.71 -7.73 -9.40
CA LYS A 135 -1.81 -8.75 -10.47
C LYS A 135 -1.69 -10.19 -9.97
N MET A 136 -2.19 -10.45 -8.75
CA MET A 136 -2.26 -11.80 -8.18
C MET A 136 -3.13 -12.78 -8.98
N ASP A 137 -3.92 -12.24 -9.91
CA ASP A 137 -4.79 -12.96 -10.84
C ASP A 137 -4.07 -13.43 -12.12
N ARG A 138 -2.81 -13.09 -12.31
CA ARG A 138 -2.05 -13.45 -13.50
C ARG A 138 -1.44 -14.84 -13.39
N GLU A 139 -1.30 -15.49 -14.53
CA GLU A 139 -0.51 -16.72 -14.67
C GLU A 139 0.94 -16.50 -14.18
N ASN A 140 1.50 -17.45 -13.45
CA ASN A 140 2.80 -17.37 -12.78
C ASN A 140 2.90 -16.31 -11.65
N ALA A 141 1.78 -15.85 -11.10
CA ALA A 141 1.79 -15.05 -9.88
C ALA A 141 2.13 -15.94 -8.68
N ASP A 142 3.24 -15.65 -8.00
CA ASP A 142 3.72 -16.41 -6.84
C ASP A 142 4.02 -15.46 -5.67
N PHE A 143 3.14 -15.50 -4.66
CA PHE A 143 3.22 -14.63 -3.48
C PHE A 143 4.48 -14.87 -2.65
N ASP A 144 4.83 -16.14 -2.42
CA ASP A 144 5.96 -16.51 -1.58
C ASP A 144 7.28 -16.14 -2.24
N SER A 145 7.40 -16.39 -3.54
CA SER A 145 8.56 -15.97 -4.35
C SER A 145 8.73 -14.45 -4.33
N ILE A 146 7.63 -13.68 -4.41
CA ILE A 146 7.68 -12.22 -4.32
C ILE A 146 8.09 -11.75 -2.92
N LEU A 147 7.59 -12.39 -1.86
CA LEU A 147 7.99 -12.08 -0.49
C LEU A 147 9.49 -12.29 -0.28
N ASP A 148 10.01 -13.41 -0.76
CA ASP A 148 11.44 -13.72 -0.68
C ASP A 148 12.29 -12.74 -1.50
N ASN A 149 11.84 -12.37 -2.68
CA ASN A 149 12.48 -11.38 -3.53
C ASN A 149 12.50 -9.99 -2.84
N LEU A 150 11.39 -9.55 -2.27
CA LEU A 150 11.29 -8.30 -1.51
C LEU A 150 12.21 -8.31 -0.28
N ARG A 151 12.22 -9.40 0.48
CA ARG A 151 13.10 -9.57 1.64
C ARG A 151 14.59 -9.59 1.27
N GLY A 152 14.92 -10.21 0.16
CA GLY A 152 16.29 -10.23 -0.37
C GLY A 152 16.80 -8.84 -0.77
N LYS A 153 15.92 -7.93 -1.16
CA LYS A 153 16.25 -6.56 -1.58
C LYS A 153 16.12 -5.53 -0.48
N PHE A 154 15.06 -5.60 0.34
CA PHE A 154 14.67 -4.55 1.29
C PHE A 154 14.77 -4.99 2.76
N GLY A 155 15.22 -6.22 2.98
CA GLY A 155 15.48 -6.76 4.32
C GLY A 155 14.31 -7.53 4.93
N LYS A 156 14.60 -8.14 6.08
CA LYS A 156 13.70 -9.04 6.81
C LYS A 156 12.41 -8.36 7.32
N HIS A 157 12.39 -7.06 7.37
CA HIS A 157 11.28 -6.25 7.90
C HIS A 157 10.10 -6.09 6.92
N VAL A 158 10.20 -6.68 5.71
CA VAL A 158 9.03 -6.85 4.83
C VAL A 158 8.13 -7.90 5.45
N LEU A 159 6.95 -7.44 5.91
CA LEU A 159 6.03 -8.23 6.71
C LEU A 159 4.70 -8.43 5.98
N PRO A 160 4.33 -9.65 5.58
CA PRO A 160 3.01 -9.89 5.03
C PRO A 160 1.96 -9.70 6.12
N LEU A 161 0.98 -8.83 5.86
CA LEU A 161 -0.22 -8.66 6.70
C LEU A 161 -1.43 -9.39 6.09
N GLN A 162 -1.26 -9.95 4.90
CA GLN A 162 -2.28 -10.69 4.18
C GLN A 162 -1.67 -11.90 3.47
N LEU A 163 -2.45 -12.96 3.33
CA LEU A 163 -2.16 -14.06 2.41
C LEU A 163 -3.19 -14.08 1.27
N PRO A 164 -2.83 -14.53 0.08
CA PRO A 164 -3.79 -14.69 -1.01
C PRO A 164 -4.75 -15.85 -0.75
N LEU A 165 -6.03 -15.65 -1.05
CA LEU A 165 -7.03 -16.70 -1.09
C LEU A 165 -7.21 -17.17 -2.54
N GLY A 166 -6.64 -18.33 -2.86
CA GLY A 166 -6.50 -18.84 -4.23
C GLY A 166 -5.25 -18.32 -4.94
N LYS A 167 -5.00 -18.83 -6.13
CA LYS A 167 -3.85 -18.49 -6.97
C LYS A 167 -4.29 -18.23 -8.40
N GLU A 168 -3.60 -17.31 -9.10
CA GLU A 168 -3.80 -17.05 -10.52
C GLU A 168 -5.27 -16.80 -10.87
N ASP A 169 -5.83 -17.50 -11.85
CA ASP A 169 -7.24 -17.34 -12.23
C ASP A 169 -8.22 -17.66 -11.09
N ASN A 170 -7.81 -18.50 -10.15
CA ASN A 170 -8.58 -18.85 -8.95
C ASN A 170 -8.34 -17.89 -7.78
N PHE A 171 -7.58 -16.81 -7.98
CA PHE A 171 -7.44 -15.75 -6.97
C PHE A 171 -8.78 -15.06 -6.76
N GLN A 172 -9.35 -15.24 -5.57
CA GLN A 172 -10.72 -14.82 -5.25
C GLN A 172 -10.83 -13.92 -4.01
N GLY A 173 -9.71 -13.69 -3.30
CA GLY A 173 -9.76 -12.90 -2.08
C GLY A 173 -8.44 -12.84 -1.34
N ILE A 174 -8.49 -12.39 -0.09
CA ILE A 174 -7.34 -12.30 0.80
C ILE A 174 -7.69 -12.84 2.18
N ILE A 175 -6.68 -13.30 2.91
CA ILE A 175 -6.74 -13.64 4.33
C ILE A 175 -6.03 -12.53 5.09
N ASP A 176 -6.74 -11.87 5.99
CA ASP A 176 -6.22 -10.81 6.86
C ASP A 176 -5.60 -11.46 8.10
N LEU A 177 -4.29 -11.36 8.22
CA LEU A 177 -3.53 -12.01 9.29
C LEU A 177 -3.75 -11.36 10.65
N TYR A 178 -4.03 -10.06 10.69
CA TYR A 178 -4.32 -9.41 11.95
C TYR A 178 -5.69 -9.81 12.51
N LYS A 179 -6.72 -9.83 11.65
CA LYS A 179 -8.08 -10.19 12.05
C LYS A 179 -8.34 -11.69 12.09
N MET A 180 -7.44 -12.48 11.53
CA MET A 180 -7.61 -13.91 11.33
C MET A 180 -8.96 -14.25 10.65
N LYS A 181 -9.27 -13.53 9.58
CA LYS A 181 -10.47 -13.68 8.75
C LYS A 181 -10.11 -13.67 7.27
N ALA A 182 -10.91 -14.37 6.48
CA ALA A 182 -10.78 -14.32 5.03
C ALA A 182 -11.85 -13.40 4.42
N TYR A 183 -11.48 -12.73 3.32
CA TYR A 183 -12.33 -11.79 2.59
C TYR A 183 -12.39 -12.21 1.13
N ARG A 184 -13.52 -12.79 0.74
CA ARG A 184 -13.77 -13.22 -0.64
C ARG A 184 -14.41 -12.09 -1.43
N ALA A 185 -13.93 -11.84 -2.65
CA ALA A 185 -14.49 -10.82 -3.53
C ALA A 185 -15.95 -11.13 -3.88
N ASN A 186 -16.81 -10.12 -3.82
CA ASN A 186 -18.22 -10.18 -4.16
C ASN A 186 -18.64 -8.87 -4.86
N GLY A 187 -18.73 -8.89 -6.18
CA GLY A 187 -19.02 -7.70 -7.00
C GLY A 187 -18.01 -6.58 -6.73
N ASN A 188 -18.52 -5.38 -6.36
CA ASN A 188 -17.67 -4.27 -5.94
C ASN A 188 -17.32 -4.35 -4.43
N GLY A 189 -17.63 -5.47 -3.75
CA GLY A 189 -17.46 -5.70 -2.33
C GLY A 189 -16.52 -6.86 -2.00
N SER A 190 -16.59 -7.27 -0.74
CA SER A 190 -16.02 -8.52 -0.26
C SER A 190 -16.83 -9.03 0.93
N ASP A 191 -17.09 -10.33 0.94
CA ASP A 191 -17.73 -11.01 2.06
C ASP A 191 -16.66 -11.47 3.04
N GLU A 192 -16.87 -11.22 4.33
CA GLU A 192 -16.07 -11.80 5.39
C GLU A 192 -16.49 -13.24 5.60
N ILE A 193 -15.53 -14.16 5.61
CA ILE A 193 -15.72 -15.58 5.80
C ILE A 193 -14.67 -16.13 6.78
N GLU A 194 -14.93 -17.28 7.36
CA GLU A 194 -13.91 -18.02 8.11
C GLU A 194 -12.78 -18.46 7.17
N ILE A 195 -11.55 -18.53 7.72
CA ILE A 195 -10.39 -19.01 6.97
C ILE A 195 -10.63 -20.47 6.58
N PRO A 196 -10.58 -20.83 5.29
CA PRO A 196 -10.74 -22.23 4.87
C PRO A 196 -9.69 -23.14 5.50
N ASP A 197 -10.04 -24.37 5.81
CA ASP A 197 -9.19 -25.30 6.56
C ASP A 197 -7.80 -25.48 5.96
N GLU A 198 -7.69 -25.47 4.64
CA GLU A 198 -6.43 -25.59 3.90
C GLU A 198 -5.44 -24.43 4.14
N TYR A 199 -5.93 -23.25 4.60
CA TYR A 199 -5.10 -22.07 4.87
C TYR A 199 -4.85 -21.83 6.36
N LYS A 200 -5.56 -22.53 7.27
CA LYS A 200 -5.49 -22.24 8.71
C LYS A 200 -4.09 -22.37 9.29
N GLU A 201 -3.36 -23.41 8.94
CA GLU A 201 -2.00 -23.64 9.43
C GLU A 201 -1.04 -22.53 8.92
N ALA A 202 -1.08 -22.22 7.61
CA ALA A 202 -0.26 -21.17 7.03
C ALA A 202 -0.61 -19.79 7.60
N ALA A 203 -1.91 -19.50 7.81
CA ALA A 203 -2.36 -18.24 8.39
C ALA A 203 -1.91 -18.10 9.85
N ALA A 204 -2.00 -19.18 10.65
CA ALA A 204 -1.56 -19.18 12.05
C ALA A 204 -0.03 -18.94 12.14
N ALA A 205 0.76 -19.64 11.35
CA ALA A 205 2.22 -19.46 11.31
C ALA A 205 2.64 -18.05 10.82
N ALA A 206 1.89 -17.49 9.87
CA ALA A 206 2.16 -16.13 9.40
C ALA A 206 1.72 -15.06 10.40
N HIS A 207 0.61 -15.28 11.11
CA HIS A 207 0.14 -14.44 12.21
C HIS A 207 1.17 -14.39 13.36
N GLU A 208 1.69 -15.52 13.80
CA GLU A 208 2.73 -15.60 14.84
C GLU A 208 3.95 -14.76 14.47
N LYS A 209 4.48 -14.90 13.24
CA LYS A 209 5.58 -14.08 12.73
C LYS A 209 5.24 -12.59 12.66
N MET A 210 3.97 -12.27 12.37
CA MET A 210 3.51 -10.88 12.38
C MET A 210 3.53 -10.30 13.80
N VAL A 211 3.08 -11.06 14.80
CA VAL A 211 3.13 -10.66 16.22
C VAL A 211 4.56 -10.46 16.68
N GLU A 212 5.46 -11.42 16.41
CA GLU A 212 6.88 -11.30 16.74
C GLU A 212 7.50 -10.03 16.15
N ALA A 213 7.27 -9.76 14.85
CA ALA A 213 7.79 -8.57 14.20
C ALA A 213 7.16 -7.27 14.73
N ALA A 214 5.88 -7.30 15.16
CA ALA A 214 5.22 -6.15 15.76
C ALA A 214 5.81 -5.79 17.13
N VAL A 215 5.99 -6.77 18.01
CA VAL A 215 6.53 -6.53 19.35
C VAL A 215 8.00 -6.09 19.30
N GLU A 216 8.80 -6.53 18.32
CA GLU A 216 10.18 -6.04 18.09
C GLU A 216 10.26 -4.52 17.85
N ALA A 217 9.16 -3.86 17.46
CA ALA A 217 9.12 -2.42 17.23
C ALA A 217 8.94 -1.58 18.52
N ASP A 218 8.74 -2.24 19.67
CA ASP A 218 8.56 -1.56 20.97
C ASP A 218 9.26 -2.34 22.07
N ASP A 219 10.26 -1.70 22.71
CA ASP A 219 11.14 -2.34 23.70
C ASP A 219 10.36 -2.89 24.90
N ASP A 220 9.32 -2.18 25.37
CA ASP A 220 8.54 -2.62 26.53
C ASP A 220 7.67 -3.85 26.16
N CYS A 221 7.04 -3.82 25.00
CA CYS A 221 6.29 -4.97 24.48
C CYS A 221 7.19 -6.18 24.23
N MET A 222 8.40 -5.95 23.71
CA MET A 222 9.38 -6.99 23.45
C MET A 222 9.85 -7.68 24.75
N MET A 223 10.15 -6.91 25.81
CA MET A 223 10.55 -7.48 27.09
C MET A 223 9.46 -8.35 27.69
N ARG A 224 8.21 -7.86 27.72
CA ARG A 224 7.06 -8.60 28.25
C ARG A 224 6.79 -9.88 27.46
N TYR A 225 6.91 -9.81 26.14
CA TYR A 225 6.75 -10.98 25.26
C TYR A 225 7.80 -12.07 25.55
N LEU A 226 9.08 -11.66 25.76
CA LEU A 226 10.17 -12.58 26.11
C LEU A 226 10.01 -13.19 27.52
N GLU A 227 9.38 -12.48 28.45
CA GLU A 227 9.03 -12.97 29.78
C GLU A 227 7.83 -13.94 29.78
N GLY A 228 7.19 -14.11 28.62
CA GLY A 228 6.04 -15.00 28.44
C GLY A 228 4.71 -14.38 28.87
N GLU A 229 4.65 -13.05 29.01
CA GLU A 229 3.40 -12.35 29.25
C GLU A 229 2.52 -12.33 28.00
N GLU A 230 1.22 -12.39 28.19
CA GLU A 230 0.24 -12.26 27.12
C GLU A 230 0.16 -10.79 26.68
N ILE A 231 0.41 -10.51 25.38
CA ILE A 231 0.27 -9.20 24.79
C ILE A 231 -1.12 -9.14 24.13
N SER A 232 -1.92 -8.15 24.47
CA SER A 232 -3.26 -8.02 23.90
C SER A 232 -3.23 -7.60 22.43
N ASP A 233 -4.29 -7.94 21.67
CA ASP A 233 -4.42 -7.54 20.26
C ASP A 233 -4.31 -6.01 20.07
N GLU A 234 -4.82 -5.22 21.03
CA GLU A 234 -4.71 -3.76 20.99
C GLU A 234 -3.25 -3.27 21.12
N GLU A 235 -2.46 -3.91 21.96
CA GLU A 235 -1.03 -3.60 22.13
C GLU A 235 -0.24 -4.02 20.89
N ILE A 236 -0.50 -5.22 20.36
CA ILE A 236 0.09 -5.69 19.09
C ILE A 236 -0.19 -4.70 17.96
N MET A 237 -1.43 -4.20 17.85
CA MET A 237 -1.78 -3.20 16.84
C MET A 237 -1.02 -1.89 17.04
N LYS A 238 -0.88 -1.41 18.28
CA LYS A 238 -0.11 -0.19 18.58
C LYS A 238 1.36 -0.34 18.20
N CYS A 239 1.99 -1.48 18.54
CA CYS A 239 3.36 -1.79 18.16
C CYS A 239 3.51 -1.86 16.64
N LEU A 240 2.59 -2.51 15.94
CA LEU A 240 2.58 -2.61 14.48
C LEU A 240 2.47 -1.23 13.82
N ILE A 241 1.53 -0.39 14.26
CA ILE A 241 1.38 0.99 13.76
C ILE A 241 2.65 1.79 14.01
N LYS A 242 3.23 1.70 15.21
CA LYS A 242 4.49 2.38 15.55
C LYS A 242 5.62 1.95 14.61
N GLY A 243 5.82 0.64 14.44
CA GLY A 243 6.86 0.10 13.57
C GLY A 243 6.71 0.51 12.10
N ILE A 244 5.47 0.54 11.59
CA ILE A 244 5.20 0.97 10.21
C ILE A 244 5.45 2.47 10.04
N ARG A 245 4.96 3.29 10.96
CA ARG A 245 5.12 4.75 10.90
C ARG A 245 6.57 5.19 11.02
N GLN A 246 7.36 4.48 11.81
CA GLN A 246 8.80 4.72 11.95
C GLN A 246 9.63 4.10 10.81
N ALA A 247 8.98 3.52 9.79
CA ALA A 247 9.64 2.84 8.68
C ALA A 247 10.60 1.69 9.12
N ILE A 248 10.28 1.03 10.24
CA ILE A 248 10.95 -0.18 10.72
C ILE A 248 10.30 -1.41 10.09
N ILE A 249 8.96 -1.42 10.00
CA ILE A 249 8.17 -2.50 9.41
C ILE A 249 7.59 -2.03 8.07
N TYR A 250 7.68 -2.87 7.04
CA TYR A 250 7.14 -2.63 5.72
C TYR A 250 6.01 -3.61 5.44
N PRO A 251 4.73 -3.21 5.69
CA PRO A 251 3.59 -4.10 5.49
C PRO A 251 3.44 -4.44 4.02
N MET A 252 3.26 -5.74 3.75
CA MET A 252 3.00 -6.28 2.43
C MET A 252 1.56 -6.77 2.35
N LEU A 253 0.83 -6.20 1.40
CA LEU A 253 -0.55 -6.52 1.07
C LEU A 253 -0.61 -7.08 -0.35
N CYS A 254 -1.68 -7.77 -0.71
CA CYS A 254 -1.83 -8.34 -2.03
C CYS A 254 -3.24 -8.13 -2.61
N GLY A 255 -3.32 -8.17 -3.94
CA GLY A 255 -4.59 -8.02 -4.62
C GLY A 255 -4.50 -8.05 -6.14
N SER A 256 -5.61 -7.72 -6.77
CA SER A 256 -5.71 -7.53 -8.21
C SER A 256 -6.54 -6.28 -8.49
N ALA A 257 -5.91 -5.26 -9.04
CA ALA A 257 -6.62 -4.08 -9.51
C ALA A 257 -7.63 -4.46 -10.60
N TYR A 258 -7.25 -5.34 -11.52
CA TYR A 258 -8.11 -5.79 -12.62
C TYR A 258 -9.39 -6.49 -12.16
N LYS A 259 -9.28 -7.39 -11.16
CA LYS A 259 -10.43 -8.09 -10.56
C LYS A 259 -11.08 -7.32 -9.41
N ASN A 260 -10.59 -6.11 -9.06
CA ASN A 260 -11.02 -5.30 -7.91
C ASN A 260 -10.96 -6.08 -6.58
N ILE A 261 -9.93 -6.91 -6.39
CA ILE A 261 -9.72 -7.72 -5.19
C ILE A 261 -8.64 -7.09 -4.30
N GLY A 262 -8.89 -6.99 -3.00
CA GLY A 262 -7.95 -6.48 -2.00
C GLY A 262 -7.98 -4.96 -1.78
N LEU A 263 -8.56 -4.16 -2.71
CA LEU A 263 -8.49 -2.69 -2.70
C LEU A 263 -9.15 -2.05 -1.47
N GLY A 264 -10.30 -2.56 -1.02
CA GLY A 264 -10.96 -2.08 0.19
C GLY A 264 -10.12 -2.31 1.45
N ARG A 265 -9.40 -3.45 1.51
CA ARG A 265 -8.47 -3.76 2.60
C ARG A 265 -7.21 -2.91 2.53
N LEU A 266 -6.73 -2.61 1.33
CA LEU A 266 -5.64 -1.67 1.12
C LEU A 266 -6.00 -0.27 1.65
N MET A 267 -7.20 0.26 1.34
CA MET A 267 -7.64 1.55 1.88
C MET A 267 -7.79 1.52 3.41
N ASN A 268 -8.27 0.40 3.98
CA ASN A 268 -8.30 0.23 5.43
C ASN A 268 -6.89 0.29 6.04
N ALA A 269 -5.94 -0.46 5.47
CA ALA A 269 -4.55 -0.48 5.94
C ALA A 269 -3.89 0.91 5.85
N ILE A 270 -4.16 1.67 4.78
CA ILE A 270 -3.68 3.05 4.64
C ILE A 270 -4.23 3.91 5.78
N ILE A 271 -5.54 3.85 6.07
CA ILE A 271 -6.13 4.65 7.16
C ILE A 271 -5.54 4.27 8.52
N ASP A 272 -5.41 2.97 8.77
CA ASP A 272 -5.03 2.46 10.08
C ASP A 272 -3.52 2.62 10.35
N PHE A 273 -2.66 2.51 9.34
CA PHE A 273 -1.20 2.47 9.52
C PHE A 273 -0.46 3.75 9.16
N THR A 274 -0.98 4.61 8.27
CA THR A 274 -0.23 5.80 7.86
C THR A 274 -0.47 6.99 8.78
N TYR A 275 0.40 8.01 8.67
CA TYR A 275 0.23 9.25 9.40
C TYR A 275 -0.97 10.06 8.89
N PRO A 276 -1.71 10.73 9.77
CA PRO A 276 -2.63 11.79 9.38
C PRO A 276 -1.86 13.06 8.96
N ALA A 277 -2.50 13.91 8.16
CA ALA A 277 -1.88 15.11 7.58
C ALA A 277 -1.50 16.23 8.57
N ILE A 278 -1.78 16.07 9.86
CA ILE A 278 -1.50 17.08 10.91
C ILE A 278 -0.07 17.03 11.47
N LEU A 279 0.74 16.04 11.07
CA LEU A 279 2.02 15.75 11.72
C LEU A 279 3.25 16.25 10.96
N ASN A 280 3.07 16.96 9.86
CA ASN A 280 4.20 17.48 9.08
C ASN A 280 4.38 18.98 9.34
N ASP A 281 5.40 19.33 10.10
CA ASP A 281 5.90 20.68 10.17
C ASP A 281 6.80 20.95 8.94
N TYR A 282 6.50 22.03 8.22
CA TYR A 282 7.33 22.48 7.10
C TYR A 282 8.25 23.57 7.59
N ILE A 283 9.55 23.38 7.46
CA ILE A 283 10.52 24.43 7.67
C ILE A 283 10.55 25.30 6.41
N VAL A 284 10.16 26.56 6.55
CA VAL A 284 10.23 27.55 5.47
C VAL A 284 11.45 28.41 5.67
N MET A 285 12.30 28.49 4.66
CA MET A 285 13.44 29.41 4.69
C MET A 285 13.02 30.75 4.07
N ASP A 286 13.18 31.83 4.82
CA ASP A 286 13.07 33.18 4.27
C ASP A 286 14.17 33.40 3.23
N LYS A 287 13.79 33.81 2.03
CA LYS A 287 14.73 34.02 0.90
C LYS A 287 15.67 35.20 1.08
N GLU A 288 15.29 36.20 1.89
CA GLU A 288 16.07 37.43 2.09
C GLU A 288 16.99 37.32 3.31
N THR A 289 16.53 36.68 4.39
CA THR A 289 17.29 36.55 5.65
C THR A 289 18.03 35.22 5.76
N GLY A 290 17.56 34.16 5.10
CA GLY A 290 18.08 32.80 5.23
C GLY A 290 17.74 32.15 6.58
N GLU A 291 16.83 32.76 7.35
CA GLU A 291 16.38 32.24 8.62
C GLU A 291 15.30 31.18 8.40
N GLU A 292 15.26 30.15 9.27
CA GLU A 292 14.25 29.10 9.32
C GLU A 292 13.06 29.57 10.16
N GLU A 293 11.83 29.47 9.59
CA GLU A 293 10.56 29.69 10.28
C GLU A 293 9.76 28.39 10.42
#